data_4481360ec4871f4f3bbffc8f669a017a
#
_entry.id   4481360ec4871f4f3bbffc8f669a017a
#
_cell.length_a   1.000
_cell.length_b   1.000
_cell.length_c   1.000
_cell.angle_alpha   90.00
_cell.angle_beta   90.00
_cell.angle_gamma   90.00
#
_symmetry.space_group_name_H-M   'P 1'
#
loop_
_entity.id
_entity.type
_entity.pdbx_description
1 polymer ?
#
loop_
_entity_poly.entity_id
_entity_poly.type
_entity_poly.pdbx_seq_one_letter_code
_entity_poly.pdbx_strand_id
1 'polypeptide(L)'
;EEALIKIYRLTHHKTANFNRTYRSGVGYNSYRYGGFIVDSPKKNLSTNEAIFKYKFPKDWKVVLLFDNKTKGTHGNKENKFFLDDSKSSLRKKLSDLTLNEIIPSVIHKDFDIFAKSLTQFQKINSSFYTSIQKSSYLSKHIEGLIKRVSSTFNVAAGQSSWGPTSYMVTNSRNDLKEIISILDKERSMYNNLSYDIVSAKNNGRKLSFI
;
A
#
# COMPACT_ATOMS: atom_id res chain seq x y z
N GLU A 1 -11.08 4.19 23.11
CA GLU A 1 -10.16 3.36 22.31
C GLU A 1 -10.77 1.99 21.97
N GLU A 2 -11.33 1.26 22.93
CA GLU A 2 -12.05 0.00 22.68
C GLU A 2 -13.26 0.15 21.75
N ALA A 3 -14.03 1.22 21.89
CA ALA A 3 -15.17 1.52 21.02
C ALA A 3 -14.74 1.70 19.56
N LEU A 4 -13.57 2.30 19.32
CA LEU A 4 -13.00 2.49 17.99
C LEU A 4 -12.56 1.22 17.32
N ILE A 5 -11.91 0.35 18.08
CA ILE A 5 -11.53 -0.98 17.62
C ILE A 5 -12.79 -1.76 17.25
N LYS A 6 -13.86 -1.60 18.02
CA LYS A 6 -15.16 -2.24 17.79
C LYS A 6 -15.83 -1.72 16.51
N ILE A 7 -15.84 -0.41 16.29
CA ILE A 7 -16.42 0.22 15.08
C ILE A 7 -15.62 -0.19 13.83
N TYR A 8 -14.30 -0.11 13.86
CA TYR A 8 -13.46 -0.56 12.75
C TYR A 8 -13.72 -2.04 12.40
N ARG A 9 -13.91 -2.87 13.41
CA ARG A 9 -14.26 -4.29 13.24
C ARG A 9 -15.62 -4.48 12.60
N LEU A 10 -16.63 -3.71 13.00
CA LEU A 10 -17.99 -3.80 12.47
C LEU A 10 -18.08 -3.34 11.01
N THR A 11 -17.31 -2.30 10.63
CA THR A 11 -17.36 -1.75 9.28
C THR A 11 -16.56 -2.56 8.25
N HIS A 12 -15.56 -3.32 8.68
CA HIS A 12 -14.66 -4.04 7.77
C HIS A 12 -14.86 -5.56 7.71
N HIS A 13 -15.71 -6.14 8.57
CA HIS A 13 -15.99 -7.57 8.54
C HIS A 13 -17.44 -7.90 8.89
N LYS A 14 -18.14 -8.46 7.92
CA LYS A 14 -19.47 -9.07 8.09
C LYS A 14 -19.42 -10.47 8.73
N THR A 15 -18.25 -11.03 9.05
CA THR A 15 -18.12 -12.39 9.57
C THR A 15 -17.48 -12.42 10.96
N ALA A 16 -18.15 -13.09 11.86
CA ALA A 16 -18.07 -13.00 13.30
C ALA A 16 -17.03 -13.93 13.97
N ASN A 17 -15.78 -13.93 13.56
CA ASN A 17 -14.74 -14.57 14.38
C ASN A 17 -13.60 -13.59 14.65
N PHE A 18 -13.75 -12.87 15.76
CA PHE A 18 -12.89 -11.78 16.18
C PHE A 18 -11.65 -12.27 16.94
N ASN A 19 -10.68 -12.81 16.24
CA ASN A 19 -9.38 -13.04 16.85
C ASN A 19 -8.48 -11.80 16.57
N ARG A 20 -8.01 -11.12 17.62
CA ARG A 20 -7.17 -9.90 17.57
C ARG A 20 -5.88 -10.08 16.75
N THR A 21 -5.47 -11.32 16.50
CA THR A 21 -4.19 -11.72 15.91
C THR A 21 -4.06 -11.47 14.41
N TYR A 22 -5.13 -11.11 13.69
CA TYR A 22 -5.13 -11.21 12.23
C TYR A 22 -5.38 -9.89 11.49
N ARG A 23 -5.21 -8.73 12.13
CA ARG A 23 -5.50 -7.45 11.49
C ARG A 23 -4.23 -6.63 11.23
N SER A 24 -4.21 -6.00 10.05
CA SER A 24 -3.17 -5.04 9.69
C SER A 24 -3.23 -3.81 10.61
N GLY A 25 -2.19 -3.59 11.40
CA GLY A 25 -2.05 -2.39 12.20
C GLY A 25 -2.00 -1.13 11.33
N VAL A 26 -1.39 -1.21 10.15
CA VAL A 26 -1.36 -0.11 9.16
C VAL A 26 -2.77 0.32 8.78
N GLY A 27 -3.67 -0.64 8.46
CA GLY A 27 -5.05 -0.31 8.11
C GLY A 27 -5.81 0.38 9.24
N TYR A 28 -5.67 -0.12 10.47
CA TYR A 28 -6.26 0.49 11.65
C TYR A 28 -5.73 1.90 11.91
N ASN A 29 -4.40 2.07 11.88
CA ASN A 29 -3.75 3.33 12.17
C ASN A 29 -3.99 4.38 11.07
N SER A 30 -4.06 3.96 9.79
CA SER A 30 -4.44 4.85 8.69
C SER A 30 -5.87 5.37 8.83
N TYR A 31 -6.81 4.51 9.25
CA TYR A 31 -8.18 4.92 9.56
C TYR A 31 -8.24 5.89 10.74
N ARG A 32 -7.45 5.63 11.80
CA ARG A 32 -7.43 6.45 13.03
C ARG A 32 -6.80 7.82 12.81
N TYR A 33 -5.67 7.89 12.12
CA TYR A 33 -4.82 9.08 12.04
C TYR A 33 -4.79 9.73 10.66
N GLY A 34 -4.97 8.97 9.60
CA GLY A 34 -4.67 9.42 8.25
C GLY A 34 -3.17 9.58 8.00
N GLY A 35 -2.81 10.10 6.84
CA GLY A 35 -1.44 10.37 6.46
C GLY A 35 -0.60 9.14 6.16
N PHE A 36 0.71 9.31 6.30
CA PHE A 36 1.69 8.26 6.13
C PHE A 36 1.91 7.52 7.46
N ILE A 37 1.74 6.21 7.43
CA ILE A 37 1.79 5.35 8.63
C ILE A 37 2.84 4.27 8.45
N VAL A 38 3.72 4.12 9.42
CA VAL A 38 4.60 2.96 9.58
C VAL A 38 4.19 2.21 10.84
N ASP A 39 4.03 0.91 10.71
CA ASP A 39 3.64 0.03 11.80
C ASP A 39 4.58 -1.16 11.93
N SER A 40 4.61 -1.79 13.12
CA SER A 40 5.44 -2.96 13.37
C SER A 40 4.68 -4.26 13.08
N PRO A 41 5.33 -5.24 12.46
CA PRO A 41 4.77 -6.57 12.33
C PRO A 41 4.74 -7.35 13.66
N LYS A 42 5.35 -6.85 14.73
CA LYS A 42 5.41 -7.55 16.02
C LYS A 42 4.04 -7.62 16.69
N LYS A 43 3.56 -8.82 16.90
CA LYS A 43 2.23 -9.14 17.42
C LYS A 43 2.03 -8.86 18.93
N ASN A 44 3.10 -8.66 19.68
CA ASN A 44 3.07 -8.64 21.16
C ASN A 44 2.96 -7.23 21.76
N LEU A 45 2.80 -6.19 20.94
CA LEU A 45 2.53 -4.87 21.48
C LEU A 45 1.04 -4.81 21.84
N SER A 46 0.77 -4.64 23.13
CA SER A 46 -0.59 -4.48 23.70
C SER A 46 -1.34 -3.26 23.14
N THR A 47 -0.60 -2.32 22.57
CA THR A 47 -1.09 -1.11 21.92
C THR A 47 -0.97 -1.24 20.41
N ASN A 48 -2.07 -1.07 19.68
CA ASN A 48 -2.07 -0.99 18.22
C ASN A 48 -1.64 0.41 17.75
N GLU A 49 -0.54 0.93 18.30
CA GLU A 49 -0.06 2.27 17.94
C GLU A 49 0.91 2.17 16.77
N ALA A 50 0.82 3.13 15.86
CA ALA A 50 1.78 3.27 14.78
C ALA A 50 3.15 3.65 15.36
N ILE A 51 4.23 3.03 14.84
CA ILE A 51 5.60 3.39 15.20
C ILE A 51 5.90 4.82 14.73
N PHE A 52 5.42 5.15 13.54
CA PHE A 52 5.61 6.45 12.93
C PHE A 52 4.34 6.89 12.20
N LYS A 53 4.02 8.18 12.31
CA LYS A 53 2.92 8.84 11.60
C LYS A 53 3.34 10.24 11.19
N TYR A 54 3.08 10.58 9.93
CA TYR A 54 3.42 11.88 9.38
C TYR A 54 2.40 12.32 8.32
N LYS A 55 2.34 13.60 8.01
CA LYS A 55 1.50 14.10 6.91
C LYS A 55 2.13 13.69 5.58
N PHE A 56 1.38 12.99 4.74
CA PHE A 56 1.83 12.72 3.39
C PHE A 56 1.80 13.99 2.55
N PRO A 57 2.79 14.27 1.69
CA PRO A 57 2.82 15.46 0.87
C PRO A 57 1.56 15.60 0.01
N LYS A 58 0.88 16.76 0.08
CA LYS A 58 -0.39 17.00 -0.62
C LYS A 58 -0.25 17.04 -2.13
N ASP A 59 0.95 17.45 -2.60
CA ASP A 59 1.25 17.58 -4.02
C ASP A 59 1.50 16.23 -4.68
N TRP A 60 1.82 15.21 -3.92
CA TRP A 60 2.01 13.85 -4.43
C TRP A 60 0.65 13.20 -4.68
N LYS A 61 0.40 12.83 -5.94
CA LYS A 61 -0.83 12.19 -6.36
C LYS A 61 -0.65 10.69 -6.45
N VAL A 62 -1.67 9.98 -6.05
CA VAL A 62 -1.70 8.52 -6.10
C VAL A 62 -2.68 8.10 -7.18
N VAL A 63 -2.22 7.32 -8.12
CA VAL A 63 -3.03 6.66 -9.13
C VAL A 63 -3.26 5.24 -8.65
N LEU A 64 -4.48 4.89 -8.33
CA LEU A 64 -4.90 3.53 -7.98
C LEU A 64 -5.28 2.79 -9.26
N LEU A 65 -4.81 1.56 -9.39
CA LEU A 65 -5.05 0.70 -10.55
C LEU A 65 -5.80 -0.55 -10.10
N PHE A 66 -6.87 -0.88 -10.81
CA PHE A 66 -7.71 -2.03 -10.53
C PHE A 66 -7.82 -2.91 -11.77
N ASP A 67 -7.55 -4.19 -11.61
CA ASP A 67 -7.88 -5.21 -12.60
C ASP A 67 -9.14 -5.96 -12.12
N ASN A 68 -10.29 -5.63 -12.70
CA ASN A 68 -11.59 -6.14 -12.29
C ASN A 68 -11.77 -7.65 -12.57
N LYS A 69 -10.90 -8.22 -13.40
CA LYS A 69 -10.87 -9.67 -13.68
C LYS A 69 -10.12 -10.45 -12.60
N THR A 70 -9.21 -9.80 -11.90
CA THR A 70 -8.32 -10.44 -10.93
C THR A 70 -8.91 -10.35 -9.53
N LYS A 71 -9.08 -11.48 -8.86
CA LYS A 71 -9.58 -11.54 -7.47
C LYS A 71 -8.42 -11.63 -6.49
N GLY A 72 -8.42 -10.79 -5.47
CA GLY A 72 -7.44 -10.81 -4.39
C GLY A 72 -7.60 -12.05 -3.49
N THR A 73 -6.51 -12.43 -2.83
CA THR A 73 -6.51 -13.50 -1.82
C THR A 73 -6.67 -12.87 -0.45
N HIS A 74 -7.61 -13.38 0.36
CA HIS A 74 -7.88 -12.89 1.71
C HIS A 74 -7.87 -14.05 2.72
N GLY A 75 -7.49 -13.76 3.97
CA GLY A 75 -7.72 -14.61 5.14
C GLY A 75 -6.50 -15.39 5.63
N ASN A 76 -6.73 -16.55 6.27
CA ASN A 76 -5.76 -17.33 7.06
C ASN A 76 -4.47 -17.76 6.32
N LYS A 77 -4.44 -17.74 5.01
CA LYS A 77 -3.24 -18.04 4.22
C LYS A 77 -2.15 -16.96 4.40
N GLU A 78 -2.55 -15.73 4.66
CA GLU A 78 -1.67 -14.57 4.81
C GLU A 78 -0.71 -14.71 6.02
N ASN A 79 -1.21 -15.27 7.12
CA ASN A 79 -0.47 -15.30 8.39
C ASN A 79 0.73 -16.25 8.42
N LYS A 80 0.65 -17.36 7.70
CA LYS A 80 1.75 -18.37 7.68
C LYS A 80 3.02 -17.81 7.05
N PHE A 81 2.91 -16.84 6.13
CA PHE A 81 4.06 -16.29 5.39
C PHE A 81 4.82 -15.20 6.16
N PHE A 82 4.14 -14.46 7.03
CA PHE A 82 4.79 -13.42 7.84
C PHE A 82 5.59 -13.97 9.02
N LEU A 83 5.40 -15.24 9.38
CA LEU A 83 6.06 -15.90 10.53
C LEU A 83 7.30 -16.70 10.13
N ASP A 84 7.62 -16.74 8.85
CA ASP A 84 8.77 -17.50 8.35
C ASP A 84 10.09 -16.78 8.71
N ASP A 85 10.82 -17.32 9.67
CA ASP A 85 12.11 -16.80 10.13
C ASP A 85 13.21 -16.86 9.08
N SER A 86 13.08 -17.74 8.07
CA SER A 86 14.02 -17.83 6.95
C SER A 86 14.13 -16.52 6.16
N LYS A 87 13.14 -15.61 6.27
CA LYS A 87 13.10 -14.30 5.61
C LYS A 87 13.57 -13.13 6.49
N SER A 88 14.31 -13.40 7.56
CA SER A 88 14.79 -12.35 8.48
C SER A 88 15.67 -11.29 7.80
N SER A 89 16.53 -11.70 6.86
CA SER A 89 17.39 -10.79 6.08
C SER A 89 16.57 -9.83 5.19
N LEU A 90 15.47 -10.30 4.62
CA LEU A 90 14.56 -9.46 3.83
C LEU A 90 13.86 -8.44 4.73
N ARG A 91 13.42 -8.85 5.93
CA ARG A 91 12.82 -7.94 6.91
C ARG A 91 13.78 -6.84 7.35
N LYS A 92 15.06 -7.19 7.57
CA LYS A 92 16.10 -6.17 7.86
C LYS A 92 16.22 -5.15 6.74
N LYS A 93 16.29 -5.59 5.47
CA LYS A 93 16.34 -4.69 4.31
C LYS A 93 15.11 -3.79 4.20
N LEU A 94 13.91 -4.32 4.47
CA LEU A 94 12.68 -3.52 4.47
C LEU A 94 12.70 -2.48 5.59
N SER A 95 13.17 -2.84 6.80
CA SER A 95 13.31 -1.91 7.92
C SER A 95 14.33 -0.83 7.62
N ASP A 96 15.47 -1.18 7.05
CA ASP A 96 16.52 -0.26 6.66
C ASP A 96 16.02 0.77 5.64
N LEU A 97 15.42 0.31 4.53
CA LEU A 97 14.79 1.20 3.55
C LEU A 97 13.73 2.12 4.18
N THR A 98 12.93 1.58 5.09
CA THR A 98 11.87 2.35 5.72
C THR A 98 12.42 3.47 6.60
N LEU A 99 13.41 3.14 7.45
CA LEU A 99 13.96 4.08 8.44
C LEU A 99 14.92 5.09 7.83
N ASN A 100 15.76 4.67 6.90
CA ASN A 100 16.87 5.47 6.38
C ASN A 100 16.53 6.19 5.06
N GLU A 101 15.50 5.75 4.33
CA GLU A 101 15.16 6.36 3.05
C GLU A 101 13.69 6.82 2.99
N ILE A 102 12.71 5.92 3.19
CA ILE A 102 11.29 6.25 2.96
C ILE A 102 10.78 7.29 3.96
N ILE A 103 11.04 7.12 5.25
CA ILE A 103 10.59 8.09 6.27
C ILE A 103 11.25 9.46 6.05
N PRO A 104 12.57 9.58 5.90
CA PRO A 104 13.22 10.86 5.62
C PRO A 104 12.70 11.52 4.35
N SER A 105 12.52 10.76 3.26
CA SER A 105 12.03 11.32 2.01
C SER A 105 10.61 11.91 2.11
N VAL A 106 9.74 11.31 2.91
CA VAL A 106 8.40 11.88 3.17
C VAL A 106 8.49 13.16 4.01
N ILE A 107 9.38 13.19 5.03
CA ILE A 107 9.58 14.36 5.90
C ILE A 107 10.13 15.54 5.11
N HIS A 108 11.16 15.29 4.29
CA HIS A 108 11.85 16.31 3.49
C HIS A 108 11.17 16.57 2.14
N LYS A 109 10.12 15.81 1.79
CA LYS A 109 9.42 15.85 0.50
C LYS A 109 10.34 15.57 -0.69
N ASP A 110 11.35 14.74 -0.48
CA ASP A 110 12.26 14.28 -1.52
C ASP A 110 11.58 13.15 -2.30
N PHE A 111 11.00 13.50 -3.43
CA PHE A 111 10.24 12.55 -4.23
C PHE A 111 11.13 11.53 -4.92
N ASP A 112 12.33 11.90 -5.33
CA ASP A 112 13.25 11.02 -6.06
C ASP A 112 13.71 9.86 -5.17
N ILE A 113 14.12 10.17 -3.94
CA ILE A 113 14.43 9.15 -2.94
C ILE A 113 13.18 8.32 -2.59
N PHE A 114 12.03 8.96 -2.40
CA PHE A 114 10.78 8.26 -2.10
C PHE A 114 10.40 7.28 -3.21
N ALA A 115 10.41 7.71 -4.46
CA ALA A 115 10.01 6.88 -5.59
C ALA A 115 10.92 5.65 -5.74
N LYS A 116 12.23 5.87 -5.65
CA LYS A 116 13.24 4.80 -5.71
C LYS A 116 13.07 3.81 -4.56
N SER A 117 13.06 4.32 -3.33
CA SER A 117 13.07 3.47 -2.13
C SER A 117 11.74 2.74 -1.92
N LEU A 118 10.58 3.37 -2.19
CA LEU A 118 9.30 2.69 -2.11
C LEU A 118 9.15 1.61 -3.18
N THR A 119 9.62 1.86 -4.41
CA THR A 119 9.61 0.85 -5.48
C THR A 119 10.53 -0.32 -5.12
N GLN A 120 11.70 -0.06 -4.54
CA GLN A 120 12.60 -1.10 -4.05
C GLN A 120 11.99 -1.87 -2.87
N PHE A 121 11.37 -1.18 -1.92
CA PHE A 121 10.63 -1.79 -0.82
C PHE A 121 9.57 -2.75 -1.37
N GLN A 122 8.79 -2.30 -2.34
CA GLN A 122 7.75 -3.12 -2.97
C GLN A 122 8.33 -4.37 -3.66
N LYS A 123 9.45 -4.23 -4.37
CA LYS A 123 10.14 -5.36 -4.99
C LYS A 123 10.60 -6.40 -3.97
N ILE A 124 11.18 -5.97 -2.85
CA ILE A 124 11.59 -6.88 -1.77
C ILE A 124 10.34 -7.49 -1.10
N ASN A 125 9.34 -6.66 -0.81
CA ASN A 125 8.12 -7.12 -0.16
C ASN A 125 7.37 -8.14 -1.02
N SER A 126 7.33 -7.97 -2.34
CA SER A 126 6.67 -8.90 -3.25
C SER A 126 7.27 -10.32 -3.20
N SER A 127 8.56 -10.45 -2.83
CA SER A 127 9.19 -11.77 -2.70
C SER A 127 8.55 -12.64 -1.59
N PHE A 128 7.85 -12.04 -0.63
CA PHE A 128 7.06 -12.79 0.35
C PHE A 128 5.82 -13.46 -0.27
N TYR A 129 5.36 -12.93 -1.39
CA TYR A 129 4.12 -13.37 -2.06
C TYR A 129 4.37 -14.21 -3.32
N THR A 130 5.58 -14.19 -3.88
CA THR A 130 5.89 -14.83 -5.19
C THR A 130 5.66 -16.33 -5.19
N SER A 131 5.80 -17.01 -4.05
CA SER A 131 5.50 -18.44 -3.93
C SER A 131 4.03 -18.79 -4.25
N ILE A 132 3.13 -17.82 -4.10
CA ILE A 132 1.70 -17.99 -4.36
C ILE A 132 1.29 -17.26 -5.64
N GLN A 133 1.74 -16.01 -5.82
CA GLN A 133 1.31 -15.17 -6.93
C GLN A 133 2.09 -15.43 -8.23
N LYS A 134 3.24 -16.11 -8.13
CA LYS A 134 4.18 -16.38 -9.25
C LYS A 134 4.74 -15.12 -9.93
N SER A 135 4.45 -13.92 -9.41
CA SER A 135 4.88 -12.62 -9.92
C SER A 135 4.91 -11.59 -8.80
N SER A 136 5.55 -10.44 -9.04
CA SER A 136 5.57 -9.30 -8.12
C SER A 136 4.21 -8.63 -7.96
N TYR A 137 3.35 -8.77 -8.96
CA TYR A 137 1.97 -8.26 -8.97
C TYR A 137 1.00 -9.40 -9.25
N LEU A 138 -0.17 -9.35 -8.66
CA LEU A 138 -1.21 -10.35 -8.90
C LEU A 138 -1.76 -10.27 -10.33
N SER A 139 -1.91 -9.07 -10.88
CA SER A 139 -2.27 -8.84 -12.28
C SER A 139 -1.01 -8.64 -13.13
N LYS A 140 -0.75 -9.56 -14.05
CA LYS A 140 0.32 -9.44 -15.04
C LYS A 140 0.11 -8.25 -15.99
N HIS A 141 -1.15 -7.91 -16.28
CA HIS A 141 -1.49 -6.76 -17.10
C HIS A 141 -1.05 -5.45 -16.43
N ILE A 142 -1.43 -5.26 -15.16
CA ILE A 142 -1.01 -4.10 -14.37
C ILE A 142 0.52 -4.07 -14.18
N GLU A 143 1.15 -5.22 -13.98
CA GLU A 143 2.62 -5.30 -13.89
C GLU A 143 3.30 -4.76 -15.16
N GLY A 144 2.83 -5.18 -16.33
CA GLY A 144 3.34 -4.70 -17.61
C GLY A 144 3.12 -3.20 -17.80
N LEU A 145 1.94 -2.69 -17.42
CA LEU A 145 1.59 -1.28 -17.48
C LEU A 145 2.49 -0.44 -16.55
N ILE A 146 2.67 -0.86 -15.31
CA ILE A 146 3.56 -0.17 -14.35
C ILE A 146 4.99 -0.14 -14.86
N LYS A 147 5.51 -1.26 -15.39
CA LYS A 147 6.87 -1.30 -15.97
C LYS A 147 7.03 -0.30 -17.11
N ARG A 148 6.05 -0.21 -18.00
CA ARG A 148 6.05 0.74 -19.12
C ARG A 148 6.00 2.19 -18.66
N VAL A 149 5.15 2.51 -17.68
CA VAL A 149 5.09 3.86 -17.11
C VAL A 149 6.38 4.22 -16.38
N SER A 150 6.89 3.32 -15.54
CA SER A 150 8.11 3.55 -14.75
C SER A 150 9.39 3.63 -15.61
N SER A 151 9.37 3.18 -16.86
CA SER A 151 10.52 3.37 -17.77
C SER A 151 10.60 4.77 -18.35
N THR A 152 9.52 5.54 -18.30
CA THR A 152 9.42 6.90 -18.88
C THR A 152 9.32 7.97 -17.81
N PHE A 153 8.60 7.68 -16.72
CA PHE A 153 8.29 8.66 -15.68
C PHE A 153 8.88 8.26 -14.33
N ASN A 154 9.30 9.25 -13.55
CA ASN A 154 9.70 9.03 -12.17
C ASN A 154 8.47 8.82 -11.30
N VAL A 155 8.14 7.57 -11.02
CA VAL A 155 6.99 7.17 -10.20
C VAL A 155 7.40 6.16 -9.13
N ALA A 156 6.86 6.29 -7.94
CA ALA A 156 6.85 5.21 -6.97
C ALA A 156 5.71 4.24 -7.33
N ALA A 157 5.97 2.94 -7.37
CA ALA A 157 4.94 1.97 -7.74
C ALA A 157 4.93 0.74 -6.83
N GLY A 158 3.75 0.15 -6.70
CA GLY A 158 3.59 -1.04 -5.89
C GLY A 158 2.19 -1.64 -5.96
N GLN A 159 2.03 -2.73 -5.20
CA GLN A 159 0.77 -3.43 -5.00
C GLN A 159 0.34 -3.32 -3.54
N SER A 160 -0.94 -3.12 -3.31
CA SER A 160 -1.52 -3.10 -1.97
C SER A 160 -1.68 -4.52 -1.44
N SER A 161 -0.82 -4.92 -0.50
CA SER A 161 -0.84 -6.26 0.10
C SER A 161 -0.85 -7.38 -0.96
N TRP A 162 -1.84 -8.26 -0.92
CA TRP A 162 -2.05 -9.37 -1.87
C TRP A 162 -2.69 -8.94 -3.20
N GLY A 163 -2.85 -7.64 -3.44
CA GLY A 163 -3.57 -7.15 -4.62
C GLY A 163 -5.10 -7.40 -4.56
N PRO A 164 -5.81 -7.27 -5.68
CA PRO A 164 -5.31 -6.87 -7.00
C PRO A 164 -5.01 -5.38 -7.15
N THR A 165 -5.39 -4.55 -6.17
CA THR A 165 -5.16 -3.11 -6.23
C THR A 165 -3.67 -2.81 -6.27
N SER A 166 -3.25 -2.05 -7.25
CA SER A 166 -1.89 -1.54 -7.40
C SER A 166 -1.91 -0.01 -7.41
N TYR A 167 -0.74 0.60 -7.26
CA TYR A 167 -0.65 2.06 -7.22
C TYR A 167 0.60 2.58 -7.90
N MET A 168 0.52 3.82 -8.36
CA MET A 168 1.64 4.67 -8.72
C MET A 168 1.52 6.00 -7.99
N VAL A 169 2.64 6.58 -7.59
CA VAL A 169 2.68 7.92 -6.99
C VAL A 169 3.56 8.81 -7.85
N THR A 170 3.14 10.04 -8.10
CA THR A 170 3.92 11.07 -8.78
C THR A 170 3.75 12.42 -8.11
N ASN A 171 4.78 13.25 -8.15
CA ASN A 171 4.75 14.65 -7.72
C ASN A 171 4.64 15.63 -8.90
N SER A 172 4.72 15.15 -10.12
CA SER A 172 4.68 15.94 -11.34
C SER A 172 3.25 16.00 -11.91
N ARG A 173 2.72 17.20 -12.08
CA ARG A 173 1.40 17.40 -12.72
C ARG A 173 1.44 17.07 -14.22
N ASN A 174 2.57 17.29 -14.87
CA ASN A 174 2.72 17.00 -16.30
C ASN A 174 2.78 15.48 -16.51
N ASP A 175 3.63 14.79 -15.74
CA ASP A 175 3.70 13.34 -15.82
C ASP A 175 2.35 12.70 -15.53
N LEU A 176 1.61 13.22 -14.53
CA LEU A 176 0.28 12.72 -14.22
C LEU A 176 -0.68 12.82 -15.43
N LYS A 177 -0.66 13.92 -16.19
CA LYS A 177 -1.50 14.07 -17.38
C LYS A 177 -1.15 13.03 -18.46
N GLU A 178 0.14 12.82 -18.69
CA GLU A 178 0.61 11.83 -19.66
C GLU A 178 0.30 10.40 -19.21
N ILE A 179 0.49 10.10 -17.91
CA ILE A 179 0.11 8.81 -17.32
C ILE A 179 -1.40 8.57 -17.52
N ILE A 180 -2.26 9.57 -17.28
CA ILE A 180 -3.71 9.47 -17.51
C ILE A 180 -4.00 9.14 -18.97
N SER A 181 -3.35 9.80 -19.91
CA SER A 181 -3.52 9.54 -21.35
C SER A 181 -3.15 8.08 -21.71
N ILE A 182 -2.06 7.58 -21.14
CA ILE A 182 -1.66 6.15 -21.29
C ILE A 182 -2.72 5.23 -20.71
N LEU A 183 -3.23 5.55 -19.51
CA LEU A 183 -4.24 4.73 -18.83
C LEU A 183 -5.58 4.70 -19.58
N ASP A 184 -6.01 5.83 -20.13
CA ASP A 184 -7.24 5.90 -20.93
C ASP A 184 -7.14 5.09 -22.22
N LYS A 185 -5.99 5.16 -22.89
CA LYS A 185 -5.70 4.31 -24.04
C LYS A 185 -5.69 2.83 -23.68
N GLU A 186 -5.04 2.49 -22.56
CA GLU A 186 -4.98 1.10 -22.09
C GLU A 186 -6.38 0.58 -21.72
N ARG A 187 -7.20 1.40 -21.02
CA ARG A 187 -8.58 1.05 -20.66
C ARG A 187 -9.46 0.80 -21.87
N SER A 188 -9.25 1.53 -22.97
CA SER A 188 -9.99 1.29 -24.21
C SER A 188 -9.65 -0.04 -24.88
N MET A 189 -8.44 -0.57 -24.63
CA MET A 189 -7.99 -1.86 -25.15
C MET A 189 -8.26 -3.02 -24.19
N TYR A 190 -8.30 -2.73 -22.87
CA TYR A 190 -8.50 -3.72 -21.81
C TYR A 190 -9.62 -3.27 -20.87
N ASN A 191 -10.84 -3.70 -21.15
CA ASN A 191 -12.06 -3.29 -20.45
C ASN A 191 -12.09 -3.64 -18.95
N ASN A 192 -11.19 -4.52 -18.48
CA ASN A 192 -11.11 -4.85 -17.06
C ASN A 192 -10.22 -3.88 -16.24
N LEU A 193 -9.51 -2.97 -16.91
CA LEU A 193 -8.75 -1.93 -16.24
C LEU A 193 -9.66 -0.78 -15.80
N SER A 194 -9.58 -0.42 -14.54
CA SER A 194 -10.09 0.85 -14.02
C SER A 194 -9.03 1.53 -13.16
N TYR A 195 -9.13 2.84 -13.00
CA TYR A 195 -8.21 3.60 -12.18
C TYR A 195 -8.89 4.78 -11.52
N ASP A 196 -8.34 5.22 -10.38
CA ASP A 196 -8.73 6.42 -9.66
C ASP A 196 -7.51 7.28 -9.35
N ILE A 197 -7.68 8.60 -9.39
CA ILE A 197 -6.65 9.55 -8.97
C ILE A 197 -7.06 10.14 -7.63
N VAL A 198 -6.24 9.89 -6.63
CA VAL A 198 -6.54 10.30 -5.26
C VAL A 198 -5.39 11.07 -4.63
N SER A 199 -5.71 11.78 -3.56
CA SER A 199 -4.73 12.41 -2.68
C SER A 199 -4.82 11.79 -1.29
N ALA A 200 -3.71 11.73 -0.58
CA ALA A 200 -3.69 11.21 0.77
C ALA A 200 -4.58 12.05 1.70
N LYS A 201 -5.41 11.38 2.48
CA LYS A 201 -6.18 11.98 3.56
C LYS A 201 -5.31 12.07 4.80
N ASN A 202 -4.84 13.28 5.12
CA ASN A 202 -3.93 13.52 6.24
C ASN A 202 -4.62 13.64 7.61
N ASN A 203 -5.93 13.53 7.65
CA ASN A 203 -6.72 13.52 8.87
C ASN A 203 -7.41 12.17 8.98
N GLY A 204 -7.39 11.59 10.16
CA GLY A 204 -8.12 10.37 10.45
C GLY A 204 -9.64 10.57 10.37
N ARG A 205 -10.36 9.55 10.77
CA ARG A 205 -11.83 9.60 10.83
C ARG A 205 -12.32 10.74 11.72
N LYS A 206 -13.46 11.29 11.38
CA LYS A 206 -14.26 12.13 12.28
C LYS A 206 -15.39 11.26 12.85
N LEU A 207 -15.63 11.38 14.16
CA LEU A 207 -16.79 10.81 14.83
C LEU A 207 -17.71 11.98 15.18
N SER A 208 -18.98 11.89 14.79
CA SER A 208 -20.06 12.72 15.30
C SER A 208 -20.99 11.82 16.09
N PHE A 209 -21.31 12.21 17.32
CA PHE A 209 -22.35 11.58 18.10
C PHE A 209 -23.65 12.38 17.80
N ILE A 210 -24.67 11.67 17.37
CA ILE A 210 -26.03 12.19 17.18
C ILE A 210 -26.79 11.95 18.48
#